data_eb19c1cd331546b18a0d73d0ea04c390
#
_entry.id   eb19c1cd331546b18a0d73d0ea04c390
#
_cell.length_a   1.000
_cell.length_b   1.000
_cell.length_c   1.000
_cell.angle_alpha   90.00
_cell.angle_beta   90.00
_cell.angle_gamma   90.00
#
_symmetry.space_group_name_H-M   'P 1'
#
loop_
_entity.id
_entity.type
_entity.pdbx_description
1 polymer ?
#
loop_
_entity_poly.entity_id
_entity_poly.type
_entity_poly.pdbx_seq_one_letter_code
_entity_poly.pdbx_strand_id
1 'polypeptide(L)'
;MLSGQVSASIKRAVFLAEWAYYEGKLDYNNDFCNEIKRITNYINLFYSVNKLNRFKTGKQMALNEYFFRPYSGNGYKPYTYDFENFAKNEDSIENQFVSRVLKTHKGQCHSLPWMYKILAEEIGANVSIARAPGYCYIHGSEWHCPL
;
A
#
# COMPACT_ATOMS: atom_id res chain seq x y z
N MET A 1 25.55 10.86 -23.47
CA MET A 1 24.26 10.14 -23.63
C MET A 1 23.95 9.43 -22.33
N LEU A 2 23.12 10.02 -21.48
CA LEU A 2 22.63 9.39 -20.26
C LEU A 2 21.15 9.07 -20.44
N SER A 3 20.86 8.00 -21.18
CA SER A 3 19.52 7.42 -21.26
C SER A 3 19.41 6.26 -20.25
N GLY A 4 19.57 6.59 -18.98
CA GLY A 4 19.21 5.71 -17.89
C GLY A 4 17.81 6.12 -17.38
N GLN A 5 16.74 5.70 -18.03
CA GLN A 5 15.42 5.72 -17.41
C GLN A 5 15.44 4.70 -16.27
N VAL A 6 15.93 5.12 -15.12
CA VAL A 6 15.65 4.41 -13.89
C VAL A 6 14.16 4.62 -13.63
N SER A 7 13.37 3.60 -13.89
CA SER A 7 11.96 3.57 -13.47
C SER A 7 11.93 3.89 -11.98
N ALA A 8 11.47 5.08 -11.62
CA ALA A 8 11.41 5.52 -10.24
C ALA A 8 10.39 4.63 -9.51
N SER A 9 10.87 3.77 -8.62
CA SER A 9 10.01 2.95 -7.77
C SER A 9 9.23 3.86 -6.83
N ILE A 10 7.91 3.80 -6.88
CA ILE A 10 7.02 4.54 -5.96
C ILE A 10 7.36 4.19 -4.52
N LYS A 11 7.59 2.92 -4.23
CA LYS A 11 8.05 2.45 -2.92
C LYS A 11 9.25 3.24 -2.39
N ARG A 12 10.26 3.44 -3.24
CA ARG A 12 11.46 4.16 -2.87
C ARG A 12 11.22 5.66 -2.71
N ALA A 13 10.39 6.26 -3.56
CA ALA A 13 10.03 7.66 -3.47
C ALA A 13 9.27 7.99 -2.19
N VAL A 14 8.28 7.17 -1.84
CA VAL A 14 7.52 7.29 -0.59
C VAL A 14 8.44 7.13 0.61
N PHE A 15 9.29 6.09 0.61
CA PHE A 15 10.28 5.91 1.68
C PHE A 15 11.18 7.13 1.87
N LEU A 16 11.71 7.70 0.79
CA LEU A 16 12.62 8.85 0.89
C LEU A 16 11.94 10.09 1.47
N ALA A 17 10.66 10.32 1.17
CA ALA A 17 9.90 11.40 1.77
C ALA A 17 9.72 11.21 3.28
N GLU A 18 9.39 10.00 3.72
CA GLU A 18 9.24 9.68 5.13
C GLU A 18 10.59 9.67 5.87
N TRP A 19 11.64 9.15 5.22
CA TRP A 19 13.01 9.17 5.74
C TRP A 19 13.52 10.59 6.01
N ALA A 20 13.22 11.51 5.10
CA ALA A 20 13.58 12.93 5.29
C ALA A 20 12.85 13.55 6.47
N TYR A 21 11.57 13.22 6.67
CA TYR A 21 10.79 13.68 7.82
C TYR A 21 11.36 13.16 9.15
N TYR A 22 11.77 11.90 9.20
CA TYR A 22 12.37 11.28 10.38
C TYR A 22 13.87 11.56 10.54
N GLU A 23 14.40 12.58 9.85
CA GLU A 23 15.81 12.98 9.93
C GLU A 23 16.79 11.82 9.69
N GLY A 24 16.47 10.92 8.78
CA GLY A 24 17.31 9.78 8.45
C GLY A 24 17.25 8.60 9.39
N LYS A 25 16.37 8.61 10.39
CA LYS A 25 16.26 7.53 11.40
C LYS A 25 15.46 6.30 10.93
N LEU A 26 14.74 6.40 9.80
CA LEU A 26 13.97 5.29 9.26
C LEU A 26 14.89 4.35 8.46
N ASP A 27 14.87 3.05 8.75
CA ASP A 27 15.65 2.05 8.03
C ASP A 27 14.85 1.47 6.85
N TYR A 28 15.39 1.60 5.64
CA TYR A 28 14.71 1.14 4.43
C TYR A 28 14.41 -0.36 4.43
N ASN A 29 15.35 -1.17 4.90
CA ASN A 29 15.18 -2.61 4.87
C ASN A 29 14.28 -3.09 6.01
N ASN A 30 14.57 -2.66 7.25
CA ASN A 30 13.90 -3.18 8.44
C ASN A 30 12.50 -2.58 8.63
N ASP A 31 12.35 -1.26 8.43
CA ASP A 31 11.07 -0.59 8.69
C ASP A 31 10.11 -0.59 7.49
N PHE A 32 10.60 -0.91 6.28
CA PHE A 32 9.81 -0.74 5.08
C PHE A 32 9.86 -1.94 4.13
N CYS A 33 11.04 -2.24 3.58
CA CYS A 33 11.18 -3.18 2.46
C CYS A 33 10.87 -4.63 2.85
N ASN A 34 11.34 -5.09 4.02
CA ASN A 34 11.14 -6.47 4.45
C ASN A 34 9.67 -6.77 4.72
N GLU A 35 8.95 -5.83 5.31
CA GLU A 35 7.53 -6.00 5.57
C GLU A 35 6.72 -6.01 4.27
N ILE A 36 7.02 -5.11 3.34
CA ILE A 36 6.40 -5.12 2.01
C ILE A 36 6.65 -6.45 1.28
N LYS A 37 7.88 -6.98 1.33
CA LYS A 37 8.19 -8.29 0.75
C LYS A 37 7.40 -9.42 1.41
N ARG A 38 7.28 -9.40 2.74
CA ARG A 38 6.48 -10.39 3.47
C ARG A 38 5.03 -10.36 3.01
N ILE A 39 4.44 -9.19 2.93
CA ILE A 39 3.06 -8.98 2.48
C ILE A 39 2.88 -9.47 1.04
N THR A 40 3.76 -9.09 0.12
CA THR A 40 3.67 -9.49 -1.28
C THR A 40 3.80 -11.00 -1.47
N ASN A 41 4.59 -11.68 -0.64
CA ASN A 41 4.68 -13.14 -0.64
C ASN A 41 3.34 -13.77 -0.26
N TYR A 42 2.64 -13.27 0.76
CA TYR A 42 1.30 -13.76 1.13
C TYR A 42 0.26 -13.52 0.03
N ILE A 43 0.29 -12.34 -0.61
CA ILE A 43 -0.62 -12.03 -1.72
C ILE A 43 -0.36 -12.98 -2.90
N ASN A 44 0.89 -13.20 -3.26
CA ASN A 44 1.26 -14.12 -4.34
C ASN A 44 0.91 -15.57 -4.02
N LEU A 45 1.07 -15.98 -2.77
CA LEU A 45 0.64 -17.31 -2.32
C LEU A 45 -0.87 -17.46 -2.46
N PHE A 46 -1.65 -16.50 -1.99
CA PHE A 46 -3.10 -16.50 -2.14
C PHE A 46 -3.53 -16.56 -3.61
N TYR A 47 -2.88 -15.74 -4.46
CA TYR A 47 -3.10 -15.73 -5.90
C TYR A 47 -2.89 -17.12 -6.53
N SER A 48 -1.81 -17.79 -6.17
CA SER A 48 -1.43 -19.10 -6.71
C SER A 48 -2.34 -20.21 -6.21
N VAL A 49 -2.59 -20.27 -4.89
CA VAL A 49 -3.42 -21.31 -4.26
C VAL A 49 -4.85 -21.28 -4.78
N ASN A 50 -5.41 -20.08 -4.96
CA ASN A 50 -6.77 -19.90 -5.45
C ASN A 50 -6.88 -19.90 -6.98
N LYS A 51 -5.78 -20.18 -7.71
CA LYS A 51 -5.74 -20.26 -9.18
C LYS A 51 -6.31 -18.99 -9.84
N LEU A 52 -6.01 -17.82 -9.27
CA LEU A 52 -6.53 -16.55 -9.76
C LEU A 52 -5.90 -16.09 -11.08
N ASN A 53 -4.86 -16.79 -11.56
CA ASN A 53 -4.23 -16.58 -12.86
C ASN A 53 -5.19 -16.73 -14.06
N ARG A 54 -6.32 -17.42 -13.86
CA ARG A 54 -7.39 -17.55 -14.85
C ARG A 54 -8.23 -16.27 -15.06
N PHE A 55 -8.09 -15.30 -14.17
CA PHE A 55 -8.81 -14.04 -14.26
C PHE A 55 -7.87 -12.90 -14.64
N LYS A 56 -8.29 -12.03 -15.53
CA LYS A 56 -7.54 -10.85 -15.94
C LYS A 56 -7.21 -9.93 -14.75
N THR A 57 -8.12 -9.84 -13.79
CA THR A 57 -8.00 -9.04 -12.56
C THR A 57 -7.58 -9.86 -11.34
N GLY A 58 -7.04 -11.07 -11.54
CA GLY A 58 -6.74 -12.00 -10.46
C GLY A 58 -5.75 -11.46 -9.42
N LYS A 59 -4.78 -10.64 -9.85
CA LYS A 59 -3.83 -10.00 -8.93
C LYS A 59 -4.51 -8.93 -8.06
N GLN A 60 -5.40 -8.13 -8.64
CA GLN A 60 -6.20 -7.15 -7.89
C GLN A 60 -7.13 -7.86 -6.90
N MET A 61 -7.72 -9.00 -7.28
CA MET A 61 -8.54 -9.81 -6.37
C MET A 61 -7.74 -10.29 -5.17
N ALA A 62 -6.54 -10.82 -5.39
CA ALA A 62 -5.65 -11.27 -4.31
C ALA A 62 -5.22 -10.13 -3.40
N LEU A 63 -4.91 -8.96 -3.98
CA LEU A 63 -4.56 -7.76 -3.23
C LEU A 63 -5.74 -7.25 -2.39
N ASN A 64 -6.93 -7.19 -2.96
CA ASN A 64 -8.16 -6.79 -2.25
C ASN A 64 -8.45 -7.72 -1.07
N GLU A 65 -8.29 -9.04 -1.25
CA GLU A 65 -8.49 -10.01 -0.19
C GLU A 65 -7.52 -9.74 0.97
N TYR A 66 -6.24 -9.53 0.68
CA TYR A 66 -5.24 -9.22 1.70
C TYR A 66 -5.53 -7.89 2.41
N PHE A 67 -5.92 -6.88 1.65
CA PHE A 67 -6.05 -5.51 2.16
C PHE A 67 -7.31 -5.30 2.98
N PHE A 68 -8.44 -5.86 2.55
CA PHE A 68 -9.74 -5.52 3.11
C PHE A 68 -10.41 -6.64 3.93
N ARG A 69 -9.93 -7.88 3.83
CA ARG A 69 -10.57 -9.01 4.51
C ARG A 69 -9.69 -9.65 5.56
N PRO A 70 -10.26 -10.03 6.73
CA PRO A 70 -9.52 -10.75 7.74
C PRO A 70 -9.31 -12.21 7.31
N TYR A 71 -8.07 -12.66 7.24
CA TYR A 71 -7.71 -14.08 7.03
C TYR A 71 -6.31 -14.35 7.58
N SER A 72 -5.91 -15.61 7.61
CA SER A 72 -4.66 -16.05 8.25
C SER A 72 -3.40 -15.35 7.69
N GLY A 73 -3.36 -15.06 6.38
CA GLY A 73 -2.23 -14.42 5.73
C GLY A 73 -1.93 -13.00 6.21
N ASN A 74 -2.94 -12.26 6.66
CA ASN A 74 -2.79 -10.92 7.24
C ASN A 74 -2.98 -10.91 8.77
N GLY A 75 -2.93 -12.09 9.43
CA GLY A 75 -3.11 -12.21 10.87
C GLY A 75 -4.50 -11.79 11.36
N TYR A 76 -5.51 -11.91 10.50
CA TYR A 76 -6.90 -11.48 10.75
C TYR A 76 -7.04 -9.97 11.02
N LYS A 77 -6.06 -9.17 10.56
CA LYS A 77 -6.02 -7.71 10.73
C LYS A 77 -5.94 -7.03 9.35
N PRO A 78 -7.08 -6.79 8.69
CA PRO A 78 -7.10 -6.03 7.45
C PRO A 78 -6.68 -4.57 7.69
N TYR A 79 -6.36 -3.87 6.61
CA TYR A 79 -6.11 -2.44 6.68
C TYR A 79 -7.42 -1.68 6.82
N THR A 80 -7.45 -0.69 7.72
CA THR A 80 -8.65 0.09 8.03
C THR A 80 -8.33 1.58 8.07
N TYR A 81 -9.37 2.41 7.90
CA TYR A 81 -9.25 3.84 8.06
C TYR A 81 -9.12 4.21 9.55
N ASP A 82 -8.20 5.12 9.85
CA ASP A 82 -7.93 5.57 11.22
C ASP A 82 -8.88 6.71 11.62
N PHE A 83 -10.12 6.36 11.93
CA PHE A 83 -11.14 7.32 12.39
C PHE A 83 -10.84 7.90 13.77
N GLU A 84 -10.12 7.16 14.61
CA GLU A 84 -9.86 7.60 16.00
C GLU A 84 -8.94 8.83 16.03
N ASN A 85 -7.85 8.80 15.25
CA ASN A 85 -6.94 9.93 15.16
C ASN A 85 -7.52 11.08 14.32
N PHE A 86 -8.34 10.78 13.33
CA PHE A 86 -9.06 11.78 12.57
C PHE A 86 -10.06 12.56 13.45
N ALA A 87 -10.83 11.88 14.31
CA ALA A 87 -11.82 12.50 15.18
C ALA A 87 -11.21 13.36 16.31
N LYS A 88 -9.96 13.06 16.71
CA LYS A 88 -9.27 13.80 17.79
C LYS A 88 -8.58 15.08 17.31
N ASN A 89 -8.67 15.44 16.02
CA ASN A 89 -7.89 16.54 15.41
C ASN A 89 -6.38 16.44 15.69
N GLU A 90 -5.88 15.24 15.96
CA GLU A 90 -4.45 14.98 16.01
C GLU A 90 -3.94 14.87 14.56
N ASP A 91 -3.86 16.02 13.88
CA ASP A 91 -3.32 16.15 12.52
C ASP A 91 -1.80 15.95 12.50
N SER A 92 -1.34 14.83 13.05
CA SER A 92 0.05 14.45 12.85
C SER A 92 0.22 14.00 11.39
N ILE A 93 1.14 14.61 10.68
CA ILE A 93 1.51 14.22 9.31
C ILE A 93 1.90 12.73 9.25
N GLU A 94 2.36 12.15 10.34
CA GLU A 94 2.71 10.73 10.45
C GLU A 94 1.52 9.80 10.17
N ASN A 95 0.28 10.26 10.39
CA ASN A 95 -0.93 9.51 10.05
C ASN A 95 -1.07 9.29 8.54
N GLN A 96 -0.36 10.08 7.73
CA GLN A 96 -0.31 9.99 6.27
C GLN A 96 0.86 9.13 5.76
N PHE A 97 1.64 8.50 6.65
CA PHE A 97 2.83 7.74 6.30
C PHE A 97 2.55 6.25 6.12
N VAL A 98 3.15 5.67 5.08
CA VAL A 98 3.07 4.23 4.78
C VAL A 98 3.80 3.41 5.85
N SER A 99 4.92 3.90 6.39
CA SER A 99 5.64 3.23 7.49
C SER A 99 4.76 3.02 8.73
N ARG A 100 3.87 3.97 9.02
CA ARG A 100 2.88 3.81 10.09
C ARG A 100 1.82 2.78 9.73
N VAL A 101 1.31 2.79 8.49
CA VAL A 101 0.33 1.79 8.03
C VAL A 101 0.89 0.38 8.12
N LEU A 102 2.14 0.18 7.74
CA LEU A 102 2.83 -1.11 7.86
C LEU A 102 2.86 -1.64 9.30
N LYS A 103 3.02 -0.77 10.28
CA LYS A 103 3.09 -1.13 11.71
C LYS A 103 1.73 -1.30 12.37
N THR A 104 0.76 -0.48 12.00
CA THR A 104 -0.53 -0.38 12.72
C THR A 104 -1.71 -1.00 11.99
N HIS A 105 -1.60 -1.24 10.68
CA HIS A 105 -2.69 -1.59 9.77
C HIS A 105 -3.82 -0.52 9.72
N LYS A 106 -3.54 0.67 10.23
CA LYS A 106 -4.44 1.83 10.18
C LYS A 106 -3.80 2.95 9.39
N GLY A 107 -4.57 3.62 8.55
CA GLY A 107 -4.10 4.74 7.74
C GLY A 107 -5.20 5.71 7.38
N GLN A 108 -4.84 6.76 6.67
CA GLN A 108 -5.76 7.80 6.25
C GLN A 108 -5.81 7.94 4.72
N CYS A 109 -6.47 8.98 4.23
CA CYS A 109 -6.79 9.18 2.81
C CYS A 109 -5.57 9.22 1.86
N HIS A 110 -4.36 9.46 2.34
CA HIS A 110 -3.13 9.40 1.55
C HIS A 110 -2.38 8.09 1.76
N SER A 111 -2.16 7.69 3.02
CA SER A 111 -1.31 6.53 3.34
C SER A 111 -1.89 5.21 2.85
N LEU A 112 -3.21 4.99 2.94
CA LEU A 112 -3.84 3.76 2.46
C LEU A 112 -3.75 3.59 0.94
N PRO A 113 -4.08 4.59 0.09
CA PRO A 113 -3.90 4.48 -1.35
C PRO A 113 -2.44 4.28 -1.77
N TRP A 114 -1.50 4.96 -1.12
CA TRP A 114 -0.07 4.78 -1.41
C TRP A 114 0.40 3.38 -1.04
N MET A 115 0.00 2.87 0.13
CA MET A 115 0.31 1.49 0.53
C MET A 115 -0.25 0.48 -0.47
N TYR A 116 -1.52 0.63 -0.87
CA TYR A 116 -2.15 -0.23 -1.87
C TYR A 116 -1.41 -0.18 -3.22
N LYS A 117 -1.04 1.01 -3.68
CA LYS A 117 -0.30 1.20 -4.94
C LYS A 117 1.08 0.54 -4.91
N ILE A 118 1.81 0.67 -3.80
CA ILE A 118 3.12 0.03 -3.61
C ILE A 118 2.96 -1.50 -3.72
N LEU A 119 2.00 -2.08 -3.00
CA LEU A 119 1.76 -3.53 -3.07
C LEU A 119 1.34 -3.98 -4.46
N ALA A 120 0.51 -3.20 -5.15
CA ALA A 120 0.10 -3.50 -6.52
C ALA A 120 1.30 -3.53 -7.48
N GLU A 121 2.22 -2.58 -7.39
CA GLU A 121 3.44 -2.59 -8.20
C GLU A 121 4.33 -3.80 -7.91
N GLU A 122 4.52 -4.14 -6.65
CA GLU A 122 5.35 -5.28 -6.24
C GLU A 122 4.81 -6.63 -6.75
N ILE A 123 3.50 -6.79 -6.86
CA ILE A 123 2.88 -8.01 -7.41
C ILE A 123 2.62 -7.92 -8.92
N GLY A 124 2.87 -6.78 -9.54
CA GLY A 124 2.60 -6.54 -10.96
C GLY A 124 1.11 -6.44 -11.29
N ALA A 125 0.30 -5.86 -10.39
CA ALA A 125 -1.09 -5.52 -10.63
C ALA A 125 -1.21 -4.11 -11.23
N ASN A 126 -2.09 -3.94 -12.22
CA ASN A 126 -2.28 -2.65 -12.86
C ASN A 126 -3.33 -1.83 -12.10
N VAL A 127 -2.86 -0.86 -11.32
CA VAL A 127 -3.68 0.12 -10.61
C VAL A 127 -3.04 1.49 -10.69
N SER A 128 -3.83 2.54 -10.61
CA SER A 128 -3.38 3.93 -10.54
C SER A 128 -4.01 4.63 -9.34
N ILE A 129 -3.34 5.69 -8.88
CA ILE A 129 -3.90 6.59 -7.89
C ILE A 129 -4.54 7.75 -8.64
N ALA A 130 -5.79 8.06 -8.32
CA ALA A 130 -6.46 9.27 -8.76
C ALA A 130 -6.64 10.22 -7.57
N ARG A 131 -6.74 11.51 -7.86
CA ARG A 131 -6.92 12.56 -6.87
C ARG A 131 -8.21 13.32 -7.15
N ALA A 132 -8.98 13.54 -6.10
CA ALA A 132 -10.08 14.50 -6.07
C ALA A 132 -9.76 15.56 -5.01
N PRO A 133 -10.43 16.73 -5.02
CA PRO A 133 -10.24 17.73 -3.97
C PRO A 133 -10.39 17.12 -2.57
N GLY A 134 -9.31 17.12 -1.78
CA GLY A 134 -9.27 16.55 -0.43
C GLY A 134 -9.11 15.03 -0.32
N TYR A 135 -9.07 14.29 -1.43
CA TYR A 135 -9.01 12.81 -1.40
C TYR A 135 -8.03 12.23 -2.40
N CYS A 136 -7.42 11.10 -2.02
CA CYS A 136 -6.77 10.17 -2.94
C CYS A 136 -7.57 8.87 -2.97
N TYR A 137 -7.71 8.24 -4.13
CA TYR A 137 -8.37 6.95 -4.28
C TYR A 137 -7.67 6.07 -5.30
N ILE A 138 -7.90 4.77 -5.19
CA ILE A 138 -7.37 3.80 -6.13
C ILE A 138 -8.32 3.68 -7.32
N HIS A 139 -7.75 3.81 -8.51
CA HIS A 139 -8.43 3.57 -9.77
C HIS A 139 -7.81 2.35 -10.45
N GLY A 140 -8.59 1.29 -10.59
CA GLY A 140 -8.26 0.15 -11.44
C GLY A 140 -8.88 0.34 -12.81
N SER A 141 -8.30 -0.22 -13.85
CA SER A 141 -8.83 -0.13 -15.22
C SER A 141 -10.25 -0.68 -15.36
N GLU A 142 -10.78 -1.36 -14.34
CA GLU A 142 -12.11 -1.99 -14.33
C GLU A 142 -12.88 -1.85 -13.01
N TRP A 143 -12.34 -1.12 -11.99
CA TRP A 143 -12.97 -0.98 -10.67
C TRP A 143 -12.82 0.43 -10.10
N HIS A 144 -13.95 0.99 -9.69
CA HIS A 144 -13.98 2.16 -8.81
C HIS A 144 -14.20 1.61 -7.39
N CYS A 145 -13.17 1.62 -6.57
CA CYS A 145 -13.33 1.35 -5.14
C CYS A 145 -13.27 2.69 -4.40
N PRO A 146 -14.37 3.20 -3.85
CA PRO A 146 -14.30 4.26 -2.88
C PRO A 146 -13.75 3.65 -1.58
N LEU A 147 -12.63 4.17 -1.11
CA LEU A 147 -12.15 3.94 0.25
C LEU A 147 -12.96 4.80 1.21
#